data_d483fd571cb18773219ac7a87cd46bc7
#
_entry.id   d483fd571cb18773219ac7a87cd46bc7
#
_cell.length_a   1.000
_cell.length_b   1.000
_cell.length_c   1.000
_cell.angle_alpha   90.00
_cell.angle_beta   90.00
_cell.angle_gamma   90.00
#
_symmetry.space_group_name_H-M   'P 1'
#
loop_
_entity.id
_entity.type
_entity.pdbx_description
1 polymer ?
#
loop_
_entity_poly.entity_id
_entity_poly.type
_entity_poly.pdbx_seq_one_letter_code
_entity_poly.pdbx_strand_id
1 'polypeptide(L)' 'MHVIIIEDEKPSARRLQRMLQSLALKAEVMLHSVEESIDWFQNNEHPDLIFLDIQLSDGLSFEIFETIDIKSAII' A
#
# COMPACT_ATOMS: atom_id res chain seq x y z
N MET A 1 -4.20 -13.28 -6.29
CA MET A 1 -4.48 -11.85 -6.16
C MET A 1 -3.23 -11.15 -5.62
N HIS A 2 -2.80 -10.10 -6.28
CA HIS A 2 -1.63 -9.33 -5.90
C HIS A 2 -2.07 -8.19 -4.98
N VAL A 3 -1.59 -8.18 -3.73
CA VAL A 3 -2.03 -7.24 -2.68
C VAL A 3 -0.82 -6.54 -2.10
N ILE A 4 -0.93 -5.22 -1.88
CA ILE A 4 0.08 -4.47 -1.16
C ILE A 4 -0.55 -3.67 -0.02
N ILE A 5 0.27 -3.32 0.95
CA ILE A 5 -0.10 -2.50 2.10
C ILE A 5 0.74 -1.22 2.06
N ILE A 6 0.08 -0.07 2.24
CA ILE A 6 0.75 1.22 2.40
C ILE A 6 0.39 1.75 3.79
N GLU A 7 1.33 1.66 4.72
CA GLU A 7 1.15 2.02 6.13
C GLU A 7 2.50 2.41 6.71
N ASP A 8 2.61 3.62 7.29
CA ASP A 8 3.88 4.12 7.82
C ASP A 8 4.29 3.47 9.14
N GLU A 9 3.33 3.00 9.93
CA GLU A 9 3.64 2.32 11.19
C GLU A 9 3.82 0.84 10.96
N LYS A 10 5.05 0.35 11.17
CA LYS A 10 5.38 -1.06 10.92
C LYS A 10 4.57 -2.03 11.77
N PRO A 11 4.30 -1.77 13.08
CA PRO A 11 3.43 -2.67 13.84
C PRO A 11 2.02 -2.78 13.27
N SER A 12 1.45 -1.66 12.81
CA SER A 12 0.12 -1.64 12.19
C SER A 12 0.11 -2.39 10.87
N ALA A 13 1.15 -2.21 10.06
CA ALA A 13 1.30 -2.95 8.80
C ALA A 13 1.36 -4.46 9.05
N ARG A 14 2.11 -4.90 10.05
CA ARG A 14 2.22 -6.32 10.40
C ARG A 14 0.90 -6.88 10.93
N ARG A 15 0.15 -6.08 11.71
CA ARG A 15 -1.17 -6.49 12.19
C ARG A 15 -2.13 -6.70 11.02
N LEU A 16 -2.13 -5.77 10.08
CA LEU A 16 -2.96 -5.87 8.89
C LEU A 16 -2.59 -7.09 8.06
N GLN A 17 -1.30 -7.35 7.91
CA GLN A 17 -0.83 -8.53 7.19
C GLN A 17 -1.34 -9.83 7.83
N ARG A 18 -1.31 -9.92 9.16
CA ARG A 18 -1.85 -11.09 9.87
C ARG A 18 -3.36 -11.24 9.64
N MET A 19 -4.09 -10.13 9.64
CA MET A 19 -5.53 -10.18 9.37
C MET A 19 -5.82 -10.65 7.96
N LEU A 20 -5.02 -10.21 6.99
CA LEU A 20 -5.16 -10.65 5.60
C LEU A 20 -4.85 -12.14 5.45
N GLN A 21 -3.87 -12.65 6.18
CA GLN A 21 -3.53 -14.07 6.15
C GLN A 21 -4.71 -14.93 6.64
N SER A 22 -5.48 -14.45 7.61
CA SER A 22 -6.66 -15.17 8.09
C SER A 22 -7.75 -15.25 7.03
N LEU A 23 -7.70 -14.38 6.02
CA LEU A 23 -8.62 -14.37 4.88
C LEU A 23 -8.00 -15.03 3.65
N ALA A 24 -6.91 -15.76 3.82
CA ALA A 24 -6.14 -16.40 2.75
C ALA A 24 -5.58 -15.40 1.72
N LEU A 25 -5.33 -14.16 2.16
CA LEU A 25 -4.68 -13.14 1.35
C LEU A 25 -3.27 -12.89 1.88
N LYS A 26 -2.34 -12.62 0.98
CA LYS A 26 -0.96 -12.31 1.34
C LYS A 26 -0.55 -10.99 0.72
N ALA A 27 -0.14 -10.04 1.55
CA ALA A 27 0.46 -8.81 1.07
C ALA A 27 1.93 -9.09 0.76
N GLU A 28 2.31 -8.96 -0.49
CA GLU A 28 3.66 -9.25 -0.95
C GLU A 28 4.61 -8.09 -0.70
N VAL A 29 4.07 -6.87 -0.62
CA VAL A 29 4.85 -5.65 -0.45
C VAL A 29 4.21 -4.78 0.62
N MET A 30 5.05 -4.20 1.47
CA MET A 30 4.62 -3.19 2.43
C MET A 30 5.42 -1.92 2.17
N LEU A 31 4.70 -0.82 1.91
CA LEU A 31 5.28 0.48 1.66
C LEU A 31 4.97 1.40 2.84
N HIS A 32 5.89 2.31 3.18
CA HIS A 32 5.80 3.05 4.44
C HIS A 32 5.74 4.57 4.28
N SER A 33 5.81 5.08 3.05
CA SER A 33 5.80 6.53 2.82
C SER A 33 5.22 6.86 1.45
N VAL A 34 4.88 8.12 1.25
CA VAL A 34 4.45 8.63 -0.06
C VAL A 34 5.57 8.46 -1.08
N GLU A 35 6.78 8.89 -0.72
CA GLU A 35 7.94 8.82 -1.62
C GLU A 35 8.24 7.39 -2.03
N GLU A 36 8.31 6.47 -1.08
CA GLU A 36 8.56 5.06 -1.35
C GLU A 36 7.48 4.47 -2.25
N SER A 37 6.22 4.84 -2.01
CA SER A 37 5.09 4.35 -2.78
C SER A 37 5.15 4.84 -4.23
N ILE A 38 5.42 6.11 -4.45
CA ILE A 38 5.53 6.67 -5.79
C ILE A 38 6.64 5.97 -6.56
N ASP A 39 7.80 5.80 -5.93
CA ASP A 39 8.94 5.10 -6.56
C ASP A 39 8.55 3.66 -6.93
N TRP A 40 7.89 2.96 -6.02
CA TRP A 40 7.47 1.58 -6.27
C TRP A 40 6.50 1.48 -7.45
N PHE A 41 5.49 2.34 -7.50
CA PHE A 41 4.49 2.32 -8.59
C PHE A 41 5.09 2.70 -9.95
N GLN A 42 6.15 3.49 -9.96
CA GLN A 42 6.84 3.85 -11.21
C GLN A 42 7.67 2.69 -11.76
N ASN A 43 8.06 1.75 -10.92
CA ASN A 43 9.00 0.68 -11.29
C ASN A 43 8.38 -0.72 -11.27
N ASN A 44 7.12 -0.86 -10.93
CA ASN A 44 6.46 -2.17 -10.81
C ASN A 44 5.07 -2.15 -11.42
N GLU A 45 4.56 -3.34 -11.72
CA GLU A 45 3.17 -3.49 -12.13
C GLU A 45 2.25 -3.19 -10.94
N HIS A 46 1.11 -2.59 -11.23
CA HIS A 46 0.15 -2.25 -10.17
C HIS A 46 -0.53 -3.50 -9.63
N PRO A 47 -0.74 -3.58 -8.30
CA PRO A 47 -1.42 -4.72 -7.70
C PRO A 47 -2.91 -4.69 -8.00
N ASP A 48 -3.60 -5.78 -7.64
CA ASP A 48 -5.06 -5.85 -7.74
C ASP A 48 -5.72 -5.05 -6.61
N LEU A 49 -5.11 -5.02 -5.43
CA LEU A 49 -5.71 -4.45 -4.24
C LEU A 49 -4.65 -3.74 -3.40
N ILE A 50 -5.00 -2.54 -2.92
CA ILE A 50 -4.16 -1.74 -2.03
C ILE A 50 -4.92 -1.49 -0.72
N PHE A 51 -4.31 -1.87 0.40
CA PHE A 51 -4.77 -1.43 1.73
C PHE A 51 -3.97 -0.19 2.11
N LEU A 52 -4.64 0.92 2.34
CA LEU A 52 -4.04 2.22 2.36
C LEU A 52 -4.38 2.99 3.64
N ASP A 53 -3.37 3.47 4.37
CA ASP A 53 -3.56 4.48 5.40
C ASP A 53 -3.66 5.85 4.74
N ILE A 54 -4.54 6.71 5.26
CA ILE A 54 -4.77 8.04 4.70
C ILE A 54 -3.59 8.96 4.97
N GLN A 55 -3.02 8.90 6.17
CA GLN A 55 -1.93 9.79 6.56
C GLN A 55 -0.64 9.02 6.75
N LEU A 56 0.37 9.35 5.96
CA LEU A 56 1.71 8.78 6.05
C LEU A 56 2.65 9.80 6.68
N SER A 57 3.84 9.36 7.10
CA SER A 57 4.78 10.23 7.81
C SER A 57 5.26 11.43 6.97
N ASP A 58 5.33 11.28 5.64
CA ASP A 58 5.81 12.32 4.73
C ASP A 58 4.70 13.00 3.92
N GLY A 59 3.43 12.75 4.26
CA GLY A 59 2.31 13.40 3.60
C GLY A 59 1.05 12.56 3.61
N LEU A 60 0.07 13.01 2.84
CA LEU A 60 -1.20 12.29 2.71
C LEU A 60 -1.12 11.31 1.55
N SER A 61 -1.68 10.12 1.76
CA SER A 61 -1.57 9.04 0.78
C SER A 61 -2.18 9.38 -0.58
N PHE A 62 -3.18 10.26 -0.64
CA PHE A 62 -3.75 10.62 -1.94
C PHE A 62 -2.79 11.43 -2.83
N GLU A 63 -1.68 11.93 -2.28
CA GLU A 63 -0.62 12.54 -3.10
C GLU A 63 0.00 11.52 -4.06
N ILE A 64 -0.04 10.23 -3.69
CA ILE A 64 0.40 9.15 -4.57
C ILE A 64 -0.46 9.13 -5.84
N PHE A 65 -1.76 9.29 -5.68
CA PHE A 65 -2.72 9.23 -6.79
C PHE A 65 -2.67 10.47 -7.68
N GLU A 66 -2.19 11.59 -7.17
CA GLU A 66 -1.95 12.78 -7.98
C GLU A 66 -0.76 12.60 -8.91
N THR A 67 0.20 11.77 -8.50
CA THR A 67 1.44 11.53 -9.25
C THR A 67 1.31 10.31 -10.16
N ILE A 68 0.63 9.26 -9.71
CA ILE A 68 0.53 7.98 -10.39
C ILE A 68 -0.94 7.67 -10.68
N ASP A 69 -1.24 7.30 -11.92
CA ASP A 69 -2.58 6.82 -12.29
C ASP A 69 -2.69 5.35 -11.88
N ILE A 70 -3.29 5.12 -10.71
CA ILE A 70 -3.37 3.80 -10.11
C ILE A 70 -4.62 3.06 -10.58
N LYS A 71 -4.42 1.85 -11.08
CA LYS A 71 -5.48 1.00 -11.63
C LYS A 71 -6.06 0.01 -10.62
N SER A 72 -5.50 -0.02 -9.42
CA SER A 72 -5.87 -0.99 -8.39
C SER A 72 -7.13 -0.58 -7.64
N ALA A 73 -7.83 -1.57 -7.05
CA ALA A 73 -8.86 -1.30 -6.06
C ALA A 73 -8.18 -0.83 -4.76
N ILE A 74 -8.82 0.11 -4.06
CA ILE A 74 -8.26 0.72 -2.84
C ILE A 74 -9.25 0.55 -1.69
N ILE A 75 -8.74 0.12 -0.56
CA ILE A 75 -9.49 0.04 0.68
C ILE A 75 -8.87 0.91 1.75
#